data_c7af19a0d445b8586ab967afd9a39455
#
_entry.id   c7af19a0d445b8586ab967afd9a39455
#
_cell.length_a   1.000
_cell.length_b   1.000
_cell.length_c   1.000
_cell.angle_alpha   90.00
_cell.angle_beta   90.00
_cell.angle_gamma   90.00
#
_symmetry.space_group_name_H-M   'P 1'
#
loop_
_entity.id
_entity.type
_entity.pdbx_description
1 polymer ?
#
loop_
_entity_poly.entity_id
_entity_poly.type
_entity_poly.pdbx_seq_one_letter_code
_entity_poly.pdbx_strand_id
1 'polypeptide(L)'
;VFLIPRMISEISKSQTGIDIHPGAEIGEFFCIDHGTGVVIGETSVIGNNVKLYQGVTLGALSVAKKDASKKRHPTIENGVVIYAGATILGGRTTVGKNSVIGGNVWITRSVKPESKLYYKAENISY
;
A
#
# COMPACT_ATOMS: atom_id res chain seq x y z
N VAL A 1 9.54 -19.33 12.40
CA VAL A 1 9.76 -18.50 13.59
C VAL A 1 9.49 -17.04 13.23
N PHE A 2 8.46 -16.48 13.85
CA PHE A 2 7.97 -15.15 13.48
C PHE A 2 8.59 -14.03 14.34
N LEU A 3 9.32 -14.38 15.39
CA LEU A 3 9.83 -13.39 16.36
C LEU A 3 10.90 -12.48 15.74
N ILE A 4 11.89 -13.04 15.07
CA ILE A 4 13.00 -12.25 14.51
C ILE A 4 12.53 -11.31 13.40
N PRO A 5 11.75 -11.75 12.40
CA PRO A 5 11.20 -10.83 11.40
C PRO A 5 10.35 -9.72 12.02
N ARG A 6 9.56 -10.05 13.04
CA ARG A 6 8.75 -9.06 13.74
C ARG A 6 9.60 -8.03 14.47
N MET A 7 10.66 -8.46 15.13
CA MET A 7 11.59 -7.55 15.81
C MET A 7 12.27 -6.61 14.84
N ILE A 8 12.72 -7.11 13.69
CA ILE A 8 13.34 -6.29 12.65
C ILE A 8 12.34 -5.25 12.14
N SER A 9 11.11 -5.65 11.88
CA SER A 9 10.04 -4.76 11.43
C SER A 9 9.75 -3.65 12.45
N GLU A 10 9.67 -3.98 13.73
CA GLU A 10 9.41 -3.00 14.80
C GLU A 10 10.57 -2.02 14.97
N ILE A 11 11.81 -2.48 14.88
CA ILE A 11 12.98 -1.61 14.96
C ILE A 11 13.00 -0.65 13.76
N SER A 12 12.75 -1.18 12.56
CA SER A 12 12.70 -0.36 11.35
C SER A 12 11.62 0.71 11.44
N LYS A 13 10.43 0.34 11.93
CA LYS A 13 9.33 1.29 12.13
C LYS A 13 9.71 2.39 13.11
N SER A 14 10.35 2.04 14.23
CA SER A 14 10.74 3.03 15.24
C SER A 14 11.75 4.03 14.70
N GLN A 15 12.62 3.63 13.78
CA GLN A 15 13.67 4.49 13.22
C GLN A 15 13.20 5.29 12.01
N THR A 16 12.27 4.78 11.22
CA THR A 16 11.89 5.35 9.93
C THR A 16 10.45 5.88 9.88
N GLY A 17 9.59 5.41 10.76
CA GLY A 17 8.14 5.67 10.66
C GLY A 17 7.46 4.87 9.57
N ILE A 18 8.14 3.88 8.98
CA ILE A 18 7.61 3.01 7.94
C ILE A 18 7.27 1.65 8.54
N ASP A 19 6.00 1.25 8.44
CA ASP A 19 5.49 0.01 9.00
C ASP A 19 5.24 -1.01 7.91
N ILE A 20 6.20 -1.91 7.69
CA ILE A 20 6.05 -3.01 6.72
C ILE A 20 5.96 -4.32 7.50
N HIS A 21 4.82 -5.00 7.38
CA HIS A 21 4.66 -6.31 8.01
C HIS A 21 5.60 -7.32 7.34
N PRO A 22 6.28 -8.17 8.11
CA PRO A 22 7.24 -9.13 7.53
C PRO A 22 6.62 -10.17 6.59
N GLY A 23 5.31 -10.38 6.65
CA GLY A 23 4.59 -11.26 5.74
C GLY A 23 4.32 -10.69 4.36
N ALA A 24 4.50 -9.38 4.17
CA ALA A 24 4.25 -8.76 2.86
C ALA A 24 5.22 -9.28 1.81
N GLU A 25 4.69 -9.53 0.61
CA GLU A 25 5.49 -9.95 -0.54
C GLU A 25 5.80 -8.73 -1.40
N ILE A 26 7.07 -8.44 -1.59
CA ILE A 26 7.52 -7.26 -2.33
C ILE A 26 8.48 -7.69 -3.44
N GLY A 27 8.18 -7.32 -4.68
CA GLY A 27 8.99 -7.63 -5.83
C GLY A 27 10.27 -6.79 -5.92
N GLU A 28 10.91 -6.83 -7.07
CA GLU A 28 12.19 -6.16 -7.31
C GLU A 28 12.01 -4.67 -7.58
N PHE A 29 13.04 -3.90 -7.26
CA PHE A 29 13.11 -2.46 -7.54
C PHE A 29 11.97 -1.66 -6.90
N PHE A 30 11.61 -2.07 -5.69
CA PHE A 30 10.65 -1.34 -4.88
C PHE A 30 11.27 -0.05 -4.32
N CYS A 31 10.53 1.04 -4.42
CA CYS A 31 11.00 2.34 -3.96
C CYS A 31 9.96 3.01 -3.05
N ILE A 32 10.41 3.50 -1.90
CA ILE A 32 9.62 4.38 -1.05
C ILE A 32 10.34 5.73 -1.00
N ASP A 33 9.64 6.78 -1.37
CA ASP A 33 10.16 8.14 -1.29
C ASP A 33 9.57 8.86 -0.08
N HIS A 34 10.42 9.50 0.72
CA HIS A 34 10.13 10.09 2.02
C HIS A 34 9.71 9.07 3.07
N GLY A 35 8.62 8.41 2.90
CA GLY A 35 8.22 7.16 3.57
C GLY A 35 7.51 7.31 4.90
N THR A 36 7.61 8.42 5.61
CA THR A 36 6.96 8.57 6.93
C THR A 36 5.47 8.23 6.85
N GLY A 37 5.03 7.33 7.72
CA GLY A 37 3.62 6.94 7.80
C GLY A 37 3.16 5.91 6.78
N VAL A 38 4.06 5.35 5.96
CA VAL A 38 3.70 4.22 5.09
C VAL A 38 3.37 2.99 5.93
N VAL A 39 2.26 2.34 5.60
CA VAL A 39 1.81 1.10 6.25
C VAL A 39 1.55 0.06 5.18
N ILE A 40 2.23 -1.08 5.27
CA ILE A 40 2.04 -2.21 4.36
C ILE A 40 1.64 -3.44 5.18
N GLY A 41 0.41 -3.89 5.00
CA GLY A 41 -0.17 -4.99 5.77
C GLY A 41 0.37 -6.37 5.36
N GLU A 42 0.15 -7.34 6.22
CA GLU A 42 0.71 -8.70 6.18
C GLU A 42 0.52 -9.41 4.84
N THR A 43 -0.67 -9.36 4.26
CA THR A 43 -0.99 -10.11 3.05
C THR A 43 -0.89 -9.28 1.77
N SER A 44 -0.26 -8.11 1.86
CA SER A 44 0.01 -7.29 0.67
C SER A 44 0.93 -8.02 -0.29
N VAL A 45 0.63 -7.89 -1.58
CA VAL A 45 1.49 -8.38 -2.66
C VAL A 45 1.84 -7.19 -3.54
N ILE A 46 3.12 -6.90 -3.67
CA ILE A 46 3.62 -5.77 -4.44
C ILE A 46 4.52 -6.30 -5.54
N GLY A 47 4.22 -5.94 -6.77
CA GLY A 47 5.00 -6.35 -7.93
C GLY A 47 6.33 -5.61 -8.05
N ASN A 48 6.89 -5.65 -9.25
CA ASN A 48 8.19 -5.04 -9.55
C ASN A 48 8.03 -3.56 -9.92
N ASN A 49 9.06 -2.76 -9.65
CA ASN A 49 9.11 -1.34 -10.04
C ASN A 49 7.94 -0.51 -9.51
N VAL A 50 7.50 -0.80 -8.31
CA VAL A 50 6.44 -0.05 -7.63
C VAL A 50 7.05 1.06 -6.80
N LYS A 51 6.43 2.24 -6.84
CA LYS A 51 6.88 3.39 -6.04
C LYS A 51 5.75 3.90 -5.15
N LEU A 52 6.05 4.04 -3.87
CA LEU A 52 5.14 4.63 -2.87
C LEU A 52 5.75 5.91 -2.31
N TYR A 53 4.87 6.85 -2.00
CA TYR A 53 5.24 8.08 -1.28
C TYR A 53 4.78 7.99 0.18
N GLN A 54 5.11 9.00 0.97
CA GLN A 54 4.78 9.05 2.40
C GLN A 54 3.28 8.92 2.66
N GLY A 55 2.94 8.31 3.77
CA GLY A 55 1.56 8.20 4.24
C GLY A 55 0.68 7.21 3.49
N VAL A 56 1.21 6.46 2.52
CA VAL A 56 0.44 5.45 1.80
C VAL A 56 0.10 4.29 2.73
N THR A 57 -1.15 3.84 2.69
CA THR A 57 -1.61 2.69 3.47
C THR A 57 -2.13 1.59 2.55
N LEU A 58 -1.56 0.40 2.67
CA LEU A 58 -2.09 -0.83 2.09
C LEU A 58 -2.70 -1.64 3.23
N GLY A 59 -4.01 -1.54 3.39
CA GLY A 59 -4.72 -2.02 4.57
C GLY A 59 -5.85 -3.01 4.28
N ALA A 60 -6.52 -3.44 5.34
CA ALA A 60 -7.68 -4.30 5.27
C ALA A 60 -8.96 -3.49 5.43
N LEU A 61 -10.04 -3.94 4.76
CA LEU A 61 -11.36 -3.31 4.89
C LEU A 61 -12.00 -3.61 6.25
N SER A 62 -11.84 -4.85 6.72
CA SER A 62 -12.30 -5.27 8.03
C SER A 62 -11.39 -6.36 8.56
N VAL A 63 -11.26 -6.45 9.88
CA VAL A 63 -10.42 -7.46 10.53
C VAL A 63 -11.31 -8.31 11.45
N ALA A 64 -11.90 -9.38 10.89
CA ALA A 64 -12.50 -10.42 11.71
C ALA A 64 -11.41 -11.43 12.06
N LYS A 65 -11.36 -11.88 13.34
CA LYS A 65 -10.35 -12.86 13.78
C LYS A 65 -10.32 -14.13 12.92
N LYS A 66 -11.48 -14.57 12.44
CA LYS A 66 -11.60 -15.73 11.56
C LYS A 66 -10.92 -15.56 10.20
N ASP A 67 -10.66 -14.32 9.81
CA ASP A 67 -10.05 -13.99 8.51
C ASP A 67 -8.56 -13.67 8.63
N ALA A 68 -7.95 -13.85 9.79
CA ALA A 68 -6.55 -13.51 10.05
C ALA A 68 -5.55 -14.24 9.13
N SER A 69 -5.91 -15.44 8.62
CA SER A 69 -5.08 -16.21 7.68
C SER A 69 -5.40 -15.94 6.22
N LYS A 70 -6.45 -15.18 5.92
CA LYS A 70 -6.88 -14.89 4.56
C LYS A 70 -6.21 -13.66 4.01
N LYS A 71 -6.13 -13.60 2.68
CA LYS A 71 -5.71 -12.38 2.01
C LYS A 71 -6.70 -11.26 2.29
N ARG A 72 -6.23 -10.22 2.99
CA ARG A 72 -7.05 -9.08 3.41
C ARG A 72 -6.44 -7.74 3.01
N HIS A 73 -5.24 -7.76 2.46
CA HIS A 73 -4.51 -6.57 1.99
C HIS A 73 -4.39 -6.58 0.48
N PRO A 74 -4.27 -5.41 -0.16
CA PRO A 74 -4.33 -5.32 -1.62
C PRO A 74 -3.13 -5.92 -2.33
N THR A 75 -3.32 -6.13 -3.63
CA THR A 75 -2.27 -6.48 -4.59
C THR A 75 -1.97 -5.28 -5.47
N ILE A 76 -0.71 -4.92 -5.55
CA ILE A 76 -0.22 -3.82 -6.38
C ILE A 76 0.61 -4.42 -7.50
N GLU A 77 0.18 -4.26 -8.74
CA GLU A 77 0.87 -4.84 -9.87
C GLU A 77 2.09 -4.01 -10.30
N ASN A 78 2.84 -4.52 -11.28
CA ASN A 78 4.11 -3.93 -11.69
C ASN A 78 3.96 -2.47 -12.17
N GLY A 79 4.95 -1.65 -11.86
CA GLY A 79 5.05 -0.31 -12.39
C GLY A 79 4.06 0.71 -11.80
N VAL A 80 3.33 0.35 -10.76
CA VAL A 80 2.36 1.26 -10.14
C VAL A 80 3.07 2.32 -9.30
N VAL A 81 2.57 3.55 -9.38
CA VAL A 81 3.01 4.67 -8.55
C VAL A 81 1.84 5.12 -7.67
N ILE A 82 2.06 5.19 -6.37
CA ILE A 82 1.05 5.60 -5.40
C ILE A 82 1.56 6.81 -4.65
N TYR A 83 0.89 7.96 -4.85
CA TYR A 83 1.29 9.22 -4.26
C TYR A 83 0.83 9.38 -2.80
N ALA A 84 1.33 10.43 -2.19
CA ALA A 84 1.25 10.66 -0.75
C ALA A 84 -0.17 10.55 -0.17
N GLY A 85 -0.30 9.85 0.95
CA GLY A 85 -1.53 9.77 1.72
C GLY A 85 -2.63 8.92 1.10
N ALA A 86 -2.41 8.28 -0.03
CA ALA A 86 -3.41 7.39 -0.63
C ALA A 86 -3.63 6.15 0.26
N THR A 87 -4.89 5.69 0.30
CA THR A 87 -5.29 4.51 1.07
C THR A 87 -5.91 3.49 0.15
N ILE A 88 -5.37 2.27 0.16
CA ILE A 88 -5.86 1.16 -0.66
C ILE A 88 -6.19 0.00 0.28
N LEU A 89 -7.43 -0.47 0.24
CA LEU A 89 -7.95 -1.42 1.21
C LEU A 89 -8.57 -2.64 0.53
N GLY A 90 -8.32 -3.79 1.13
CA GLY A 90 -9.05 -5.02 0.83
C GLY A 90 -8.27 -6.07 0.07
N GLY A 91 -8.45 -7.33 0.44
CA GLY A 91 -7.72 -8.46 -0.15
C GLY A 91 -8.13 -8.79 -1.59
N ARG A 92 -9.28 -8.32 -2.02
CA ARG A 92 -9.74 -8.47 -3.41
C ARG A 92 -9.39 -7.27 -4.28
N THR A 93 -8.82 -6.23 -3.68
CA THR A 93 -8.44 -5.01 -4.40
C THR A 93 -7.10 -5.21 -5.07
N THR A 94 -7.07 -5.08 -6.37
CA THR A 94 -5.85 -5.13 -7.18
C THR A 94 -5.70 -3.82 -7.93
N VAL A 95 -4.57 -3.15 -7.77
CA VAL A 95 -4.22 -1.99 -8.58
C VAL A 95 -3.47 -2.50 -9.81
N GLY A 96 -4.06 -2.33 -10.99
CA GLY A 96 -3.53 -2.85 -12.23
C GLY A 96 -2.22 -2.18 -12.64
N LYS A 97 -1.40 -2.90 -13.40
CA LYS A 97 -0.05 -2.49 -13.79
C LYS A 97 -0.01 -1.08 -14.38
N ASN A 98 1.07 -0.38 -14.12
CA ASN A 98 1.37 0.95 -14.64
C ASN A 98 0.33 2.02 -14.31
N SER A 99 -0.52 1.77 -13.32
CA SER A 99 -1.49 2.75 -12.85
C SER A 99 -0.80 3.80 -11.96
N VAL A 100 -1.38 4.99 -11.94
CA VAL A 100 -0.97 6.07 -11.05
C VAL A 100 -2.14 6.40 -10.12
N ILE A 101 -1.88 6.34 -8.82
CA ILE A 101 -2.85 6.69 -7.80
C ILE A 101 -2.42 8.00 -7.18
N GLY A 102 -3.24 9.03 -7.34
CA GLY A 102 -2.97 10.36 -6.84
C GLY A 102 -3.02 10.45 -5.32
N GLY A 103 -2.54 11.56 -4.79
CA GLY A 103 -2.50 11.80 -3.35
C GLY A 103 -3.88 11.76 -2.70
N ASN A 104 -3.95 11.15 -1.52
CA ASN A 104 -5.14 11.07 -0.67
C ASN A 104 -6.34 10.35 -1.30
N VAL A 105 -6.15 9.60 -2.38
CA VAL A 105 -7.22 8.82 -2.99
C VAL A 105 -7.54 7.61 -2.11
N TRP A 106 -8.84 7.35 -1.94
CA TRP A 106 -9.35 6.24 -1.14
C TRP A 106 -9.91 5.16 -2.06
N ILE A 107 -9.28 3.99 -2.06
CA ILE A 107 -9.59 2.89 -2.98
C ILE A 107 -9.99 1.65 -2.20
N THR A 108 -11.17 1.11 -2.48
CA THR A 108 -11.69 -0.12 -1.89
C THR A 108 -12.06 -1.18 -2.93
N ARG A 109 -11.80 -0.91 -4.21
CA ARG A 109 -12.08 -1.79 -5.33
C ARG A 109 -10.91 -1.80 -6.30
N SER A 110 -10.84 -2.85 -7.11
CA SER A 110 -9.78 -2.99 -8.09
C SER A 110 -9.77 -1.85 -9.12
N VAL A 111 -8.57 -1.51 -9.54
CA VAL A 111 -8.28 -0.46 -10.52
C VAL A 111 -7.72 -1.14 -11.76
N LYS A 112 -8.27 -0.83 -12.92
CA LYS A 112 -7.81 -1.39 -14.20
C LYS A 112 -6.37 -0.96 -14.50
N PRO A 113 -5.60 -1.79 -15.21
CA PRO A 113 -4.25 -1.40 -15.66
C PRO A 113 -4.26 -0.07 -16.43
N GLU A 114 -3.15 0.64 -16.38
CA GLU A 114 -2.93 1.91 -17.09
C GLU A 114 -3.88 3.03 -16.67
N SER A 115 -4.48 2.94 -15.48
CA SER A 115 -5.40 3.96 -14.96
C SER A 115 -4.64 5.09 -14.27
N LYS A 116 -5.22 6.29 -14.33
CA LYS A 116 -4.74 7.45 -13.57
C LYS A 116 -5.90 7.98 -12.74
N LEU A 117 -5.83 7.82 -11.43
CA LEU A 117 -6.87 8.24 -10.50
C LEU A 117 -6.33 9.32 -9.58
N TYR A 118 -7.00 10.47 -9.52
CA TYR A 118 -6.68 11.52 -8.56
C TYR A 118 -7.89 12.40 -8.31
N TYR A 119 -7.91 13.02 -7.14
CA TYR A 119 -8.91 14.02 -6.84
C TYR A 119 -8.61 15.32 -7.56
N LYS A 120 -9.65 15.92 -8.07
CA LYS A 120 -9.59 17.20 -8.75
C LYS A 120 -10.46 18.20 -8.02
N ALA A 121 -9.90 19.32 -7.61
CA ALA A 121 -10.68 20.39 -7.02
C ALA A 121 -11.46 21.10 -8.13
N GLU A 122 -12.77 21.22 -7.93
CA GLU A 122 -13.67 21.91 -8.85
C GLU A 122 -14.49 22.94 -8.09
N ASN A 123 -14.78 24.06 -8.76
CA ASN A 123 -15.65 25.13 -8.21
C ASN A 123 -15.21 25.71 -6.85
N ILE A 124 -13.90 25.80 -6.64
CA ILE A 124 -13.36 26.41 -5.42
C ILE A 124 -12.99 27.86 -5.74
N SER A 125 -13.59 28.79 -4.97
CA SER A 125 -13.15 30.18 -4.94
C SER A 125 -12.03 30.36 -3.94
N TYR A 126 -10.92 30.89 -4.39
CA TYR A 126 -9.79 31.24 -3.53
C TYR A 126 -9.75 32.73 -3.24
#